data_2a05aa1a884eda81103b7eb66caf59ac
#
_entry.id   2a05aa1a884eda81103b7eb66caf59ac
#
_cell.length_a   1.000
_cell.length_b   1.000
_cell.length_c   1.000
_cell.angle_alpha   90.00
_cell.angle_beta   90.00
_cell.angle_gamma   90.00
#
_symmetry.space_group_name_H-M   'P 1'
#
loop_
_entity.id
_entity.type
_entity.pdbx_description
1 polymer ?
#
loop_
_entity_poly.entity_id
_entity_poly.type
_entity_poly.pdbx_seq_one_letter_code
_entity_poly.pdbx_strand_id
1 'polypeptide(L)'
;MTFTHEPDASRYTLHRGGHLVSVLDYRDDGRTVAMTRAYTVPTFRGNGYAGEVVDRAVAELERRGDRQVIPVCWYVADWFAAHPDRDGILHQRAPA
;
A
#
# COMPACT_ATOMS: atom_id res chain seq x y z
N MET A 1 9.01 -10.24 10.44
CA MET A 1 8.23 -9.03 10.14
C MET A 1 6.77 -9.30 10.37
N THR A 2 6.10 -8.38 11.04
CA THR A 2 4.64 -8.46 11.25
C THR A 2 3.95 -7.40 10.42
N PHE A 3 3.09 -7.83 9.50
CA PHE A 3 2.25 -6.95 8.71
C PHE A 3 0.88 -6.84 9.40
N THR A 4 0.41 -5.61 9.61
CA THR A 4 -0.86 -5.36 10.28
C THR A 4 -1.68 -4.36 9.49
N HIS A 5 -2.98 -4.63 9.36
CA HIS A 5 -3.93 -3.67 8.84
C HIS A 5 -4.65 -3.02 10.02
N GLU A 6 -4.63 -1.69 10.07
CA GLU A 6 -5.28 -0.92 11.13
C GLU A 6 -6.37 -0.05 10.49
N PRO A 7 -7.57 -0.60 10.27
CA PRO A 7 -8.62 0.13 9.55
C PRO A 7 -9.10 1.39 10.28
N ASP A 8 -9.11 1.40 11.61
CA ASP A 8 -9.49 2.58 12.37
C ASP A 8 -8.54 3.75 12.19
N ALA A 9 -7.28 3.45 11.87
CA ALA A 9 -6.25 4.47 11.58
C ALA A 9 -6.03 4.66 10.07
N SER A 10 -6.74 3.92 9.23
CA SER A 10 -6.62 3.94 7.77
C SER A 10 -5.17 3.75 7.32
N ARG A 11 -4.55 2.68 7.81
CA ARG A 11 -3.16 2.37 7.46
C ARG A 11 -2.84 0.90 7.54
N TYR A 12 -1.78 0.55 6.82
CA TYR A 12 -1.09 -0.74 6.97
C TYR A 12 0.27 -0.46 7.59
N THR A 13 0.73 -1.36 8.45
CA THR A 13 2.03 -1.21 9.12
C THR A 13 2.86 -2.47 9.00
N LEU A 14 4.17 -2.28 9.04
CA LEU A 14 5.14 -3.35 9.09
C LEU A 14 5.99 -3.15 10.35
N HIS A 15 6.09 -4.16 11.18
CA HIS A 15 6.85 -4.14 12.43
C HIS A 15 7.93 -5.21 12.41
N ARG A 16 9.02 -4.92 13.10
CA ARG A 16 10.12 -5.86 13.34
C ARG A 16 10.48 -5.81 14.82
N GLY A 17 10.31 -6.96 15.51
CA GLY A 17 10.62 -7.04 16.93
C GLY A 17 9.92 -6.00 17.79
N GLY A 18 8.65 -5.67 17.46
CA GLY A 18 7.88 -4.66 18.18
C GLY A 18 8.15 -3.22 17.75
N HIS A 19 9.11 -2.99 16.83
CA HIS A 19 9.42 -1.66 16.32
C HIS A 19 8.70 -1.39 15.00
N LEU A 20 8.09 -0.22 14.89
CA LEU A 20 7.49 0.22 13.63
C LEU A 20 8.60 0.42 12.58
N VAL A 21 8.43 -0.18 11.43
CA VAL A 21 9.40 -0.13 10.32
C VAL A 21 8.88 0.72 9.18
N SER A 22 7.66 0.45 8.74
CA SER A 22 7.08 1.13 7.57
C SER A 22 5.59 1.25 7.70
N VAL A 23 5.02 2.30 7.09
CA VAL A 23 3.59 2.62 7.12
C VAL A 23 3.11 2.91 5.71
N LEU A 24 1.91 2.46 5.40
CA LEU A 24 1.19 2.85 4.18
C LEU A 24 -0.15 3.42 4.61
N ASP A 25 -0.31 4.73 4.44
CA ASP A 25 -1.57 5.42 4.74
C ASP A 25 -2.50 5.39 3.53
N TYR A 26 -3.80 5.33 3.78
CA TYR A 26 -4.79 5.29 2.72
C TYR A 26 -6.09 5.98 3.11
N ARG A 27 -6.97 6.16 2.10
CA ARG A 27 -8.37 6.54 2.29
C ARG A 27 -9.23 5.51 1.57
N ASP A 28 -10.25 5.00 2.25
CA ASP A 28 -11.16 4.01 1.71
C ASP A 28 -12.56 4.63 1.61
N ASP A 29 -13.12 4.72 0.40
CA ASP A 29 -14.45 5.26 0.17
C ASP A 29 -15.52 4.17 -0.03
N GLY A 30 -15.18 2.91 0.21
CA GLY A 30 -16.05 1.76 0.02
C GLY A 30 -15.92 1.11 -1.35
N ARG A 31 -15.25 1.74 -2.30
CA ARG A 31 -14.99 1.22 -3.65
C ARG A 31 -13.53 1.26 -4.01
N THR A 32 -12.85 2.34 -3.64
CA THR A 32 -11.44 2.54 -3.93
C THR A 32 -10.67 2.79 -2.64
N VAL A 33 -9.42 2.35 -2.65
CA VAL A 33 -8.45 2.64 -1.61
C VAL A 33 -7.39 3.54 -2.23
N ALA A 34 -7.40 4.81 -1.85
CA ALA A 34 -6.40 5.77 -2.28
C ALA A 34 -5.20 5.67 -1.35
N MET A 35 -4.08 5.16 -1.86
CA MET A 35 -2.84 5.06 -1.09
C MET A 35 -2.11 6.38 -1.15
N THR A 36 -2.09 7.10 -0.02
CA THR A 36 -1.72 8.51 0.02
C THR A 36 -0.30 8.77 0.49
N ARG A 37 0.27 7.86 1.28
CA ARG A 37 1.61 8.06 1.83
C ARG A 37 2.25 6.72 2.17
N ALA A 38 3.49 6.54 1.70
CA ALA A 38 4.35 5.43 2.11
C ALA A 38 5.53 6.03 2.88
N TYR A 39 5.77 5.53 4.09
CA TYR A 39 6.83 6.05 4.95
C TYR A 39 7.59 4.90 5.61
N THR A 40 8.91 4.97 5.57
CA THR A 40 9.78 4.04 6.28
C THR A 40 10.58 4.80 7.31
N VAL A 41 10.60 4.29 8.55
CA VAL A 41 11.39 4.88 9.63
C VAL A 41 12.86 4.95 9.18
N PRO A 42 13.54 6.11 9.35
CA PRO A 42 14.87 6.33 8.74
C PRO A 42 15.91 5.25 9.01
N THR A 43 15.94 4.70 10.23
CA THR A 43 16.85 3.61 10.59
C THR A 43 16.70 2.37 9.71
N PHE A 44 15.52 2.17 9.14
CA PHE A 44 15.20 0.97 8.33
C PHE A 44 15.20 1.25 6.83
N ARG A 45 15.54 2.46 6.39
CA ARG A 45 15.56 2.80 4.98
C ARG A 45 16.66 2.03 4.23
N GLY A 46 16.44 1.83 2.92
CA GLY A 46 17.39 1.14 2.06
C GLY A 46 17.28 -0.38 2.07
N ASN A 47 16.26 -0.94 2.73
CA ASN A 47 16.06 -2.39 2.84
C ASN A 47 14.83 -2.89 2.07
N GLY A 48 14.13 -2.01 1.34
CA GLY A 48 12.95 -2.40 0.55
C GLY A 48 11.68 -2.58 1.36
N TYR A 49 11.62 -2.08 2.58
CA TYR A 49 10.45 -2.29 3.45
C TYR A 49 9.20 -1.53 2.98
N ALA A 50 9.38 -0.35 2.37
CA ALA A 50 8.26 0.36 1.79
C ALA A 50 7.59 -0.47 0.67
N GLY A 51 8.41 -1.09 -0.18
CA GLY A 51 7.90 -2.00 -1.21
C GLY A 51 7.21 -3.21 -0.62
N GLU A 52 7.73 -3.74 0.49
CA GLU A 52 7.12 -4.89 1.15
C GLU A 52 5.75 -4.56 1.72
N VAL A 53 5.58 -3.39 2.38
CA VAL A 53 4.27 -3.04 2.92
C VAL A 53 3.25 -2.78 1.80
N VAL A 54 3.66 -2.16 0.69
CA VAL A 54 2.79 -1.97 -0.47
C VAL A 54 2.38 -3.33 -1.06
N ASP A 55 3.34 -4.22 -1.27
CA ASP A 55 3.07 -5.56 -1.83
C ASP A 55 2.06 -6.32 -0.99
N ARG A 56 2.25 -6.34 0.32
CA ARG A 56 1.34 -7.06 1.23
C ARG A 56 -0.05 -6.42 1.29
N ALA A 57 -0.12 -5.09 1.28
CA ALA A 57 -1.40 -4.37 1.26
C ALA A 57 -2.16 -4.66 -0.03
N VAL A 58 -1.49 -4.60 -1.18
CA VAL A 58 -2.09 -4.92 -2.48
C VAL A 58 -2.57 -6.37 -2.50
N ALA A 59 -1.76 -7.31 -2.00
CA ALA A 59 -2.14 -8.72 -1.94
C ALA A 59 -3.40 -8.93 -1.09
N GLU A 60 -3.53 -8.24 0.05
CA GLU A 60 -4.74 -8.34 0.88
C GLU A 60 -5.97 -7.83 0.13
N LEU A 61 -5.85 -6.68 -0.54
CA LEU A 61 -6.95 -6.11 -1.32
C LEU A 61 -7.33 -6.99 -2.51
N GLU A 62 -6.35 -7.61 -3.14
CA GLU A 62 -6.59 -8.58 -4.23
C GLU A 62 -7.38 -9.78 -3.73
N ARG A 63 -7.05 -10.30 -2.55
CA ARG A 63 -7.78 -11.43 -1.95
C ARG A 63 -9.22 -11.05 -1.59
N ARG A 64 -9.44 -9.84 -1.10
CA ARG A 64 -10.79 -9.34 -0.78
C ARG A 64 -11.64 -9.19 -2.03
N GLY A 65 -11.07 -8.69 -3.10
CA GLY A 65 -11.74 -8.58 -4.39
C GLY A 65 -12.85 -7.52 -4.46
N ASP A 66 -12.95 -6.62 -3.48
CA ASP A 66 -14.02 -5.63 -3.37
C ASP A 66 -13.56 -4.18 -3.47
N ARG A 67 -12.29 -3.95 -3.80
CA ARG A 67 -11.69 -2.61 -3.89
C ARG A 67 -10.77 -2.49 -5.09
N GLN A 68 -10.68 -1.27 -5.60
CA GLN A 68 -9.63 -0.89 -6.54
C GLN A 68 -8.68 0.08 -5.85
N VAL A 69 -7.47 0.25 -6.36
CA VAL A 69 -6.43 1.09 -5.76
C VAL A 69 -6.20 2.33 -6.61
N ILE A 70 -6.09 3.48 -5.94
CA ILE A 70 -5.64 4.73 -6.56
C ILE A 70 -4.27 5.06 -5.96
N PRO A 71 -3.20 5.01 -6.76
CA PRO A 71 -1.84 5.28 -6.26
C PRO A 71 -1.57 6.78 -6.23
N VAL A 72 -2.06 7.46 -5.19
CA VAL A 72 -1.86 8.91 -5.02
C VAL A 72 -0.41 9.24 -4.69
N CYS A 73 0.18 8.44 -3.79
CA CYS A 73 1.60 8.59 -3.43
C CYS A 73 2.50 8.22 -4.61
N TRP A 74 3.50 9.07 -4.91
CA TRP A 74 4.43 8.82 -6.01
C TRP A 74 5.15 7.47 -5.87
N TYR A 75 5.49 7.09 -4.64
CA TYR A 75 6.18 5.82 -4.39
C TYR A 75 5.29 4.63 -4.78
N VAL A 76 4.00 4.69 -4.42
CA VAL A 76 3.05 3.63 -4.77
C VAL A 76 2.86 3.57 -6.28
N ALA A 77 2.77 4.72 -6.94
CA ALA A 77 2.67 4.77 -8.40
C ALA A 77 3.90 4.13 -9.06
N ASP A 78 5.10 4.42 -8.55
CA ASP A 78 6.33 3.80 -9.05
C ASP A 78 6.35 2.29 -8.80
N TRP A 79 5.83 1.86 -7.64
CA TRP A 79 5.74 0.44 -7.33
C TRP A 79 4.88 -0.30 -8.36
N PHE A 80 3.70 0.26 -8.72
CA PHE A 80 2.84 -0.33 -9.74
C PHE A 80 3.50 -0.32 -11.12
N ALA A 81 4.24 0.74 -11.46
CA ALA A 81 4.98 0.79 -12.71
C ALA A 81 6.03 -0.33 -12.80
N ALA A 82 6.64 -0.68 -11.67
CA ALA A 82 7.61 -1.78 -11.61
C ALA A 82 6.96 -3.16 -11.50
N HIS A 83 5.65 -3.23 -11.26
CA HIS A 83 4.90 -4.48 -11.10
C HIS A 83 3.67 -4.51 -12.02
N PRO A 84 3.86 -4.50 -13.35
CA PRO A 84 2.73 -4.43 -14.28
C PRO A 84 1.79 -5.64 -14.20
N ASP A 85 2.26 -6.76 -13.68
CA ASP A 85 1.43 -7.95 -13.42
C ASP A 85 0.40 -7.73 -12.31
N ARG A 86 0.52 -6.65 -11.55
CA ARG A 86 -0.39 -6.31 -10.44
C ARG A 86 -1.32 -5.15 -10.78
N ASP A 87 -1.28 -4.62 -11.99
CA ASP A 87 -2.03 -3.43 -12.37
C ASP A 87 -3.54 -3.64 -12.50
N GLY A 88 -3.99 -4.89 -12.50
CA GLY A 88 -5.42 -5.22 -12.60
C GLY A 88 -6.27 -4.65 -11.46
N ILE A 89 -5.67 -4.36 -10.30
CA ILE A 89 -6.39 -3.77 -9.17
C ILE A 89 -6.53 -2.25 -9.27
N LEU A 90 -5.77 -1.62 -10.16
CA LEU A 90 -5.80 -0.16 -10.28
C LEU A 90 -7.15 0.33 -10.75
N HIS A 91 -7.64 1.40 -10.10
CA HIS A 91 -8.83 2.09 -10.53
C HIS A 91 -8.56 2.79 -11.85
N GLN A 92 -9.34 2.45 -12.88
CA GLN A 92 -9.19 3.06 -14.20
C GLN A 92 -10.22 4.16 -14.36
N ARG A 93 -9.72 5.35 -14.68
CA ARG A 93 -10.60 6.45 -15.06
C ARG A 93 -11.22 6.14 -16.40
N ALA A 94 -12.52 6.44 -16.53
CA ALA A 94 -13.14 6.41 -17.84
C ALA A 94 -12.37 7.36 -18.76
N PRO A 95 -12.13 6.98 -20.01
CA PRO A 95 -11.49 7.90 -20.97
C PRO A 95 -12.32 9.17 -21.12
N ALA A 96 -11.63 10.28 -21.08
CA ALA A 96 -12.28 11.57 -21.26
C ALA A 96 -12.85 11.69 -22.68
#